data_49db89643ad7a7e9a35270dbb60c1b71
#
_entry.id   49db89643ad7a7e9a35270dbb60c1b71
#
_cell.length_a   1.000
_cell.length_b   1.000
_cell.length_c   1.000
_cell.angle_alpha   90.00
_cell.angle_beta   90.00
_cell.angle_gamma   90.00
#
_symmetry.space_group_name_H-M   'P 1'
#
loop_
_entity.id
_entity.type
_entity.pdbx_description
1 polymer ?
#
loop_
_entity_poly.entity_id
_entity_poly.type
_entity_poly.pdbx_seq_one_letter_code
_entity_poly.pdbx_strand_id
1 'polypeptide(L)'
;MATLLQNLRQLWAGRGKDESQVIPTLMVDRPQQTPIAGVEIAPNDPIVAYFLSAPGAVEVDKLNLDSPGLRALKAAGVKLAIPLVSQGELVGLLNLGPRRSEQDYSTYDRTLLGSLAIQAAPAVRVAQMVQEQKVQVRERERIEHELRVARLIQQTLLPKELPALPGWQVSTHYHPAREVGGDFYDFLYFEDGRLGIVIGDVTDKGVPAALVMATTRSVLRAAALRIISPSEVLERVNESICPDIPPKMFITCLYAVLDPTTGRLQYANAGHDLPYRRYKGGVSELRATGMPLGLMPGMSYEGKETTLAPGESILFYSDGLVEAHNPNREMFGFPRLMTLLGEHEGSSNLIDFLLDQLAMFTGQGWEQEDDVTLVTLHRAGTYELSEIGTLHLTGADDPTANGEGDHDGNASWRTLGEWTIPSEPGNERIAMKEVAEAVQPLNLSSKRLENLKTAVAEATMNAMEHGNHYSPDAPVVIQALASEEALAVRITDQGKSGHLLPEAREPDLEAKLAELQTPRGWGLFLIKNLVDDMHVTSTPSTQTVELIMQLKGESHANQ
;
A
#
# COMPACT_ATOMS: atom_id res chain seq x y z
N MET A 1 -37.09 -0.28 -27.58
CA MET A 1 -36.35 -0.61 -26.33
C MET A 1 -34.87 -0.72 -26.58
N ALA A 2 -34.38 -1.57 -27.50
CA ALA A 2 -32.95 -1.71 -27.76
C ALA A 2 -32.25 -0.41 -28.20
N THR A 3 -32.89 0.40 -29.04
CA THR A 3 -32.34 1.68 -29.53
C THR A 3 -32.23 2.75 -28.42
N LEU A 4 -33.14 2.74 -27.43
CA LEU A 4 -33.12 3.64 -26.28
C LEU A 4 -31.96 3.33 -25.34
N LEU A 5 -31.68 2.03 -25.12
CA LEU A 5 -30.54 1.55 -24.31
C LEU A 5 -29.18 1.78 -25.00
N GLN A 6 -29.14 1.75 -26.33
CA GLN A 6 -27.92 2.01 -27.10
C GLN A 6 -27.56 3.49 -27.09
N ASN A 7 -28.52 4.39 -27.15
CA ASN A 7 -28.31 5.83 -27.02
C ASN A 7 -27.96 6.24 -25.58
N LEU A 8 -28.50 5.55 -24.57
CA LEU A 8 -28.08 5.71 -23.18
C LEU A 8 -26.58 5.36 -22.99
N ARG A 9 -26.08 4.33 -23.66
CA ARG A 9 -24.64 3.96 -23.61
C ARG A 9 -23.72 4.99 -24.25
N GLN A 10 -24.13 5.68 -25.32
CA GLN A 10 -23.30 6.70 -25.98
C GLN A 10 -23.21 8.03 -25.20
N LEU A 11 -24.23 8.37 -24.42
CA LEU A 11 -24.22 9.55 -23.54
C LEU A 11 -23.22 9.45 -22.37
N TRP A 12 -22.77 8.23 -22.05
CA TRP A 12 -21.92 7.95 -20.90
C TRP A 12 -20.44 7.77 -21.23
N ALA A 13 -20.09 7.68 -22.52
CA ALA A 13 -18.73 7.34 -22.94
C ALA A 13 -17.74 8.53 -23.04
N GLY A 14 -18.16 9.74 -22.72
CA GLY A 14 -17.28 10.90 -22.87
C GLY A 14 -17.49 11.99 -21.84
N ARG A 15 -16.83 11.90 -20.70
CA ARG A 15 -16.43 13.08 -19.89
C ARG A 15 -15.43 12.72 -18.81
N GLY A 16 -14.20 13.16 -19.01
CA GLY A 16 -13.32 13.53 -17.91
C GLY A 16 -13.37 15.06 -17.77
N LYS A 17 -13.44 15.51 -16.50
CA LYS A 17 -13.29 16.90 -15.99
C LYS A 17 -14.49 17.84 -16.17
N ASP A 18 -15.34 18.00 -15.19
CA ASP A 18 -15.60 19.21 -14.37
C ASP A 18 -16.78 18.94 -13.41
N GLU A 19 -16.64 19.35 -12.16
CA GLU A 19 -17.62 19.15 -11.09
C GLU A 19 -18.74 20.19 -11.14
N SER A 20 -19.63 20.13 -12.16
CA SER A 20 -20.95 20.70 -12.08
C SER A 20 -21.97 19.59 -12.29
N GLN A 21 -22.88 19.39 -11.33
CA GLN A 21 -24.00 18.47 -11.48
C GLN A 21 -24.86 18.94 -12.67
N VAL A 22 -24.61 18.35 -13.84
CA VAL A 22 -25.37 18.62 -15.05
C VAL A 22 -26.54 17.63 -15.08
N ILE A 23 -27.77 18.16 -15.13
CA ILE A 23 -28.98 17.34 -15.30
C ILE A 23 -28.95 16.76 -16.72
N PRO A 24 -28.87 15.42 -16.92
CA PRO A 24 -28.75 14.84 -18.25
C PRO A 24 -30.02 15.01 -19.06
N THR A 25 -29.86 15.47 -20.29
CA THR A 25 -30.94 15.57 -21.27
C THR A 25 -30.93 14.35 -22.20
N LEU A 26 -32.03 13.58 -22.21
CA LEU A 26 -32.22 12.47 -23.15
C LEU A 26 -32.58 12.98 -24.54
N MET A 27 -31.76 12.67 -25.53
CA MET A 27 -32.03 13.01 -26.93
C MET A 27 -32.60 11.81 -27.69
N VAL A 28 -33.64 12.06 -28.47
CA VAL A 28 -34.17 11.09 -29.45
C VAL A 28 -33.80 11.57 -30.85
N ASP A 29 -32.90 10.82 -31.48
CA ASP A 29 -32.27 11.16 -32.76
C ASP A 29 -33.23 11.11 -33.96
N ARG A 30 -33.12 12.07 -34.88
CA ARG A 30 -33.84 12.12 -36.17
C ARG A 30 -32.86 11.89 -37.33
N PRO A 31 -33.19 11.04 -38.32
CA PRO A 31 -32.30 10.81 -39.46
C PRO A 31 -32.38 11.94 -40.50
N GLN A 32 -32.17 13.19 -40.19
CA GLN A 32 -31.91 14.32 -41.10
C GLN A 32 -32.06 15.73 -40.47
N GLN A 33 -32.15 15.85 -39.15
CA GLN A 33 -32.06 17.18 -38.50
C GLN A 33 -30.95 17.13 -37.43
N THR A 34 -30.22 18.22 -37.30
CA THR A 34 -29.20 18.39 -36.25
C THR A 34 -29.75 17.97 -34.90
N PRO A 35 -29.04 17.08 -34.16
CA PRO A 35 -29.49 16.67 -32.83
C PRO A 35 -29.66 17.93 -31.97
N ILE A 36 -30.73 17.99 -31.16
CA ILE A 36 -30.89 19.06 -30.18
C ILE A 36 -29.70 18.98 -29.24
N ALA A 37 -28.86 20.03 -29.25
CA ALA A 37 -27.69 20.10 -28.36
C ALA A 37 -28.15 19.91 -26.90
N GLY A 38 -27.38 19.18 -26.09
CA GLY A 38 -27.66 19.00 -24.67
C GLY A 38 -27.85 20.36 -24.00
N VAL A 39 -29.00 20.61 -23.40
CA VAL A 39 -29.27 21.85 -22.68
C VAL A 39 -28.83 21.62 -21.24
N GLU A 40 -27.82 22.35 -20.80
CA GLU A 40 -27.38 22.36 -19.41
C GLU A 40 -28.23 23.32 -18.59
N ILE A 41 -28.83 22.85 -17.52
CA ILE A 41 -29.63 23.65 -16.59
C ILE A 41 -28.99 23.60 -15.23
N ALA A 42 -28.67 24.77 -14.68
CA ALA A 42 -28.08 24.84 -13.34
C ALA A 42 -29.07 24.35 -12.28
N PRO A 43 -28.63 23.66 -11.22
CA PRO A 43 -29.52 23.12 -10.17
C PRO A 43 -30.35 24.20 -9.47
N ASN A 44 -29.86 25.43 -9.42
CA ASN A 44 -30.52 26.60 -8.82
C ASN A 44 -31.32 27.44 -9.80
N ASP A 45 -31.48 26.99 -11.06
CA ASP A 45 -32.29 27.70 -12.06
C ASP A 45 -33.78 27.70 -11.66
N PRO A 46 -34.50 28.84 -11.78
CA PRO A 46 -35.91 28.90 -11.45
C PRO A 46 -36.79 27.89 -12.19
N ILE A 47 -36.39 27.43 -13.38
CA ILE A 47 -37.11 26.40 -14.14
C ILE A 47 -37.10 25.04 -13.44
N VAL A 48 -36.11 24.73 -12.65
CA VAL A 48 -36.03 23.47 -11.89
C VAL A 48 -37.18 23.43 -10.87
N ALA A 49 -37.39 24.51 -10.11
CA ALA A 49 -38.48 24.61 -9.17
C ALA A 49 -39.87 24.49 -9.86
N TYR A 50 -39.99 25.08 -11.05
CA TYR A 50 -41.19 24.93 -11.86
C TYR A 50 -41.43 23.47 -12.25
N PHE A 51 -40.42 22.76 -12.76
CA PHE A 51 -40.54 21.35 -13.14
C PHE A 51 -40.85 20.42 -11.97
N LEU A 52 -40.37 20.74 -10.78
CA LEU A 52 -40.71 20.00 -9.56
C LEU A 52 -42.15 20.22 -9.10
N SER A 53 -42.70 21.43 -9.30
CA SER A 53 -44.06 21.77 -8.90
C SER A 53 -45.14 21.38 -9.92
N ALA A 54 -44.77 21.22 -11.18
CA ALA A 54 -45.67 20.90 -12.29
C ALA A 54 -45.27 19.58 -12.97
N PRO A 55 -45.54 18.41 -12.35
CA PRO A 55 -45.20 17.13 -12.93
C PRO A 55 -46.05 16.87 -14.19
N GLY A 56 -45.41 16.78 -15.34
CA GLY A 56 -46.05 16.52 -16.63
C GLY A 56 -45.32 17.20 -17.78
N ALA A 57 -45.88 17.05 -18.99
CA ALA A 57 -45.27 17.62 -20.17
C ALA A 57 -45.53 19.14 -20.24
N VAL A 58 -44.51 19.93 -20.32
CA VAL A 58 -44.49 21.39 -20.27
C VAL A 58 -44.21 21.95 -21.66
N GLU A 59 -45.11 22.81 -22.19
CA GLU A 59 -44.94 23.52 -23.44
C GLU A 59 -43.99 24.72 -23.23
N VAL A 60 -42.75 24.60 -23.76
CA VAL A 60 -41.66 25.56 -23.53
C VAL A 60 -41.98 26.96 -24.06
N ASP A 61 -42.69 27.05 -25.19
CA ASP A 61 -43.07 28.33 -25.81
C ASP A 61 -44.09 29.12 -24.96
N LYS A 62 -44.96 28.43 -24.21
CA LYS A 62 -45.98 29.05 -23.37
C LYS A 62 -45.49 29.50 -22.01
N LEU A 63 -44.28 29.07 -21.65
CA LEU A 63 -43.65 29.44 -20.37
C LEU A 63 -43.12 30.87 -20.43
N ASN A 64 -43.52 31.67 -19.43
CA ASN A 64 -43.02 32.99 -19.19
C ASN A 64 -42.30 33.03 -17.82
N LEU A 65 -41.03 32.70 -17.81
CA LEU A 65 -40.20 32.64 -16.61
C LEU A 65 -38.84 33.26 -16.94
N ASP A 66 -38.34 34.10 -16.07
CA ASP A 66 -36.94 34.59 -16.21
C ASP A 66 -35.96 33.52 -15.71
N SER A 67 -35.46 32.73 -16.65
CA SER A 67 -34.60 31.60 -16.42
C SER A 67 -33.62 31.45 -17.56
N PRO A 68 -32.34 31.35 -17.28
CA PRO A 68 -31.33 30.97 -18.27
C PRO A 68 -31.62 29.62 -18.92
N GLY A 69 -32.03 28.63 -18.13
CA GLY A 69 -32.42 27.30 -18.62
C GLY A 69 -33.59 27.34 -19.60
N LEU A 70 -34.61 28.17 -19.34
CA LEU A 70 -35.76 28.34 -20.28
C LEU A 70 -35.29 28.97 -21.59
N ARG A 71 -34.40 29.99 -21.52
CA ARG A 71 -33.85 30.62 -22.75
C ARG A 71 -33.05 29.60 -23.56
N ALA A 72 -32.26 28.75 -22.89
CA ALA A 72 -31.48 27.70 -23.53
C ALA A 72 -32.39 26.63 -24.19
N LEU A 73 -33.47 26.19 -23.52
CA LEU A 73 -34.43 25.27 -24.11
C LEU A 73 -35.12 25.86 -25.35
N LYS A 74 -35.54 27.13 -25.31
CA LYS A 74 -36.10 27.83 -26.46
C LYS A 74 -35.10 27.96 -27.63
N ALA A 75 -33.87 28.33 -27.34
CA ALA A 75 -32.79 28.45 -28.33
C ALA A 75 -32.46 27.08 -28.97
N ALA A 76 -32.52 25.98 -28.21
CA ALA A 76 -32.37 24.61 -28.70
C ALA A 76 -33.59 24.09 -29.50
N GLY A 77 -34.64 24.87 -29.67
CA GLY A 77 -35.85 24.49 -30.44
C GLY A 77 -36.73 23.47 -29.73
N VAL A 78 -36.62 23.35 -28.42
CA VAL A 78 -37.48 22.46 -27.64
C VAL A 78 -38.90 23.01 -27.58
N LYS A 79 -39.88 22.23 -28.01
CA LYS A 79 -41.32 22.56 -27.96
C LYS A 79 -42.00 22.01 -26.71
N LEU A 80 -41.60 20.81 -26.32
CA LEU A 80 -42.15 20.12 -25.17
C LEU A 80 -41.03 19.58 -24.28
N ALA A 81 -40.99 19.99 -23.03
CA ALA A 81 -40.08 19.46 -22.02
C ALA A 81 -40.86 18.59 -21.03
N ILE A 82 -40.42 17.39 -20.81
CA ILE A 82 -41.04 16.44 -19.88
C ILE A 82 -40.05 16.15 -18.75
N PRO A 83 -40.30 16.65 -17.53
CA PRO A 83 -39.41 16.41 -16.40
C PRO A 83 -39.49 14.96 -15.94
N LEU A 84 -38.37 14.37 -15.71
CA LEU A 84 -38.19 13.08 -15.03
C LEU A 84 -37.94 13.40 -13.55
N VAL A 85 -38.97 13.27 -12.73
CA VAL A 85 -38.91 13.55 -11.29
C VAL A 85 -38.99 12.26 -10.50
N SER A 86 -38.04 12.02 -9.62
CA SER A 86 -38.01 10.87 -8.72
C SER A 86 -37.74 11.34 -7.30
N GLN A 87 -38.56 10.94 -6.33
CA GLN A 87 -38.42 11.30 -4.90
C GLN A 87 -38.26 12.80 -4.62
N GLY A 88 -38.89 13.66 -5.44
CA GLY A 88 -38.83 15.10 -5.31
C GLY A 88 -37.58 15.75 -5.93
N GLU A 89 -36.75 14.98 -6.62
CA GLU A 89 -35.58 15.47 -7.36
C GLU A 89 -35.84 15.39 -8.88
N LEU A 90 -35.37 16.40 -9.61
CA LEU A 90 -35.37 16.39 -11.07
C LEU A 90 -34.15 15.61 -11.57
N VAL A 91 -34.34 14.34 -11.94
CA VAL A 91 -33.30 13.43 -12.39
C VAL A 91 -32.94 13.55 -13.87
N GLY A 92 -33.76 14.26 -14.64
CA GLY A 92 -33.52 14.51 -16.06
C GLY A 92 -34.66 15.22 -16.74
N LEU A 93 -34.48 15.58 -18.01
CA LEU A 93 -35.47 16.16 -18.89
C LEU A 93 -35.52 15.38 -20.21
N LEU A 94 -36.72 15.04 -20.65
CA LEU A 94 -36.96 14.57 -22.01
C LEU A 94 -37.40 15.76 -22.87
N ASN A 95 -36.54 16.23 -23.76
CA ASN A 95 -36.76 17.39 -24.61
C ASN A 95 -37.22 16.94 -26.00
N LEU A 96 -38.39 17.43 -26.44
CA LEU A 96 -38.94 17.15 -27.75
C LEU A 96 -39.03 18.44 -28.58
N GLY A 97 -38.57 18.36 -29.81
CA GLY A 97 -38.75 19.41 -30.82
C GLY A 97 -40.14 19.38 -31.49
N PRO A 98 -40.33 20.09 -32.58
CA PRO A 98 -41.58 20.07 -33.33
C PRO A 98 -41.90 18.66 -33.88
N ARG A 99 -43.17 18.31 -33.97
CA ARG A 99 -43.62 17.03 -34.58
C ARG A 99 -43.31 17.01 -36.08
N ARG A 100 -43.06 15.82 -36.61
CA ARG A 100 -42.88 15.65 -38.08
C ARG A 100 -44.09 16.02 -38.90
N SER A 101 -45.30 15.96 -38.31
CA SER A 101 -46.57 16.35 -38.93
C SER A 101 -46.85 17.85 -38.88
N GLU A 102 -45.91 18.67 -38.34
CA GLU A 102 -46.06 20.10 -38.09
C GLU A 102 -47.24 20.49 -37.20
N GLN A 103 -47.97 19.51 -36.64
CA GLN A 103 -49.05 19.71 -35.69
C GLN A 103 -48.56 19.85 -34.26
N ASP A 104 -49.26 20.59 -33.45
CA ASP A 104 -48.96 20.68 -32.02
C ASP A 104 -49.17 19.34 -31.30
N TYR A 105 -48.47 19.16 -30.16
CA TYR A 105 -48.65 18.00 -29.30
C TYR A 105 -50.07 18.03 -28.70
N SER A 106 -50.88 16.98 -28.96
CA SER A 106 -52.23 16.85 -28.43
C SER A 106 -52.19 16.65 -26.90
N THR A 107 -53.36 16.86 -26.25
CA THR A 107 -53.52 16.58 -24.83
C THR A 107 -53.25 15.11 -24.51
N TYR A 108 -53.62 14.20 -25.40
CA TYR A 108 -53.34 12.77 -25.29
C TYR A 108 -51.80 12.50 -25.31
N ASP A 109 -51.08 13.10 -26.26
CA ASP A 109 -49.62 12.95 -26.34
C ASP A 109 -48.92 13.41 -25.03
N ARG A 110 -49.35 14.57 -24.52
CA ARG A 110 -48.80 15.13 -23.27
C ARG A 110 -49.05 14.25 -22.05
N THR A 111 -50.28 13.74 -21.93
CA THR A 111 -50.64 12.82 -20.83
C THR A 111 -49.87 11.52 -20.92
N LEU A 112 -49.74 10.95 -22.12
CA LEU A 112 -49.00 9.72 -22.35
C LEU A 112 -47.52 9.90 -22.01
N LEU A 113 -46.89 10.97 -22.51
CA LEU A 113 -45.47 11.28 -22.26
C LEU A 113 -45.21 11.56 -20.78
N GLY A 114 -46.10 12.29 -20.11
CA GLY A 114 -46.02 12.50 -18.66
C GLY A 114 -46.11 11.20 -17.87
N SER A 115 -47.01 10.29 -18.24
CA SER A 115 -47.12 8.98 -17.60
C SER A 115 -45.85 8.13 -17.78
N LEU A 116 -45.29 8.13 -19.00
CA LEU A 116 -44.03 7.44 -19.29
C LEU A 116 -42.87 8.03 -18.51
N ALA A 117 -42.82 9.36 -18.36
CA ALA A 117 -41.78 10.04 -17.59
C ALA A 117 -41.84 9.64 -16.11
N ILE A 118 -43.01 9.59 -15.50
CA ILE A 118 -43.22 9.15 -14.11
C ILE A 118 -42.73 7.71 -13.93
N GLN A 119 -43.00 6.82 -14.88
CA GLN A 119 -42.57 5.42 -14.83
C GLN A 119 -41.05 5.26 -15.10
N ALA A 120 -40.49 6.10 -15.95
CA ALA A 120 -39.07 6.04 -16.32
C ALA A 120 -38.13 6.71 -15.29
N ALA A 121 -38.60 7.76 -14.60
CA ALA A 121 -37.75 8.53 -13.68
C ALA A 121 -37.06 7.69 -12.60
N PRO A 122 -37.71 6.75 -11.90
CA PRO A 122 -37.04 5.89 -10.93
C PRO A 122 -35.94 5.02 -11.55
N ALA A 123 -36.17 4.49 -12.75
CA ALA A 123 -35.15 3.67 -13.43
C ALA A 123 -33.95 4.50 -13.86
N VAL A 124 -34.17 5.74 -14.30
CA VAL A 124 -33.07 6.69 -14.60
C VAL A 124 -32.28 7.02 -13.35
N ARG A 125 -32.97 7.28 -12.22
CA ARG A 125 -32.29 7.56 -10.93
C ARG A 125 -31.43 6.39 -10.47
N VAL A 126 -31.96 5.17 -10.52
CA VAL A 126 -31.19 3.96 -10.17
C VAL A 126 -29.97 3.82 -11.08
N ALA A 127 -30.12 4.03 -12.38
CA ALA A 127 -28.98 3.96 -13.31
C ALA A 127 -27.90 5.01 -13.01
N GLN A 128 -28.30 6.24 -12.64
CA GLN A 128 -27.37 7.29 -12.20
C GLN A 128 -26.63 6.88 -10.92
N MET A 129 -27.36 6.43 -9.89
CA MET A 129 -26.76 5.99 -8.61
C MET A 129 -25.76 4.85 -8.81
N VAL A 130 -26.11 3.85 -9.62
CA VAL A 130 -25.18 2.72 -9.93
C VAL A 130 -23.92 3.23 -10.61
N GLN A 131 -24.05 4.23 -11.46
CA GLN A 131 -22.89 4.78 -12.14
C GLN A 131 -22.03 5.63 -11.20
N GLU A 132 -22.62 6.48 -10.41
CA GLU A 132 -21.93 7.25 -9.37
C GLU A 132 -21.14 6.32 -8.44
N GLN A 133 -21.79 5.24 -7.97
CA GLN A 133 -21.09 4.21 -7.18
C GLN A 133 -19.92 3.57 -7.92
N LYS A 134 -20.09 3.22 -9.20
CA LYS A 134 -18.97 2.66 -9.98
C LYS A 134 -17.79 3.61 -10.13
N VAL A 135 -18.06 4.90 -10.29
CA VAL A 135 -16.99 5.92 -10.34
C VAL A 135 -16.28 6.01 -8.99
N GLN A 136 -17.03 6.07 -7.89
CA GLN A 136 -16.47 6.13 -6.54
C GLN A 136 -15.63 4.88 -6.20
N VAL A 137 -16.13 3.68 -6.54
CA VAL A 137 -15.39 2.42 -6.32
C VAL A 137 -14.08 2.42 -7.11
N ARG A 138 -14.10 2.78 -8.40
CA ARG A 138 -12.88 2.84 -9.21
C ARG A 138 -11.86 3.87 -8.69
N GLU A 139 -12.33 5.02 -8.25
CA GLU A 139 -11.45 6.04 -7.68
C GLU A 139 -10.82 5.56 -6.37
N ARG A 140 -11.62 4.89 -5.52
CA ARG A 140 -11.12 4.28 -4.30
C ARG A 140 -10.08 3.19 -4.59
N GLU A 141 -10.36 2.28 -5.53
CA GLU A 141 -9.44 1.22 -5.95
C GLU A 141 -8.12 1.81 -6.50
N ARG A 142 -8.20 2.93 -7.25
CA ARG A 142 -7.02 3.63 -7.75
C ARG A 142 -6.17 4.19 -6.61
N ILE A 143 -6.79 4.87 -5.65
CA ILE A 143 -6.09 5.43 -4.49
C ILE A 143 -5.45 4.33 -3.65
N GLU A 144 -6.17 3.24 -3.38
CA GLU A 144 -5.65 2.09 -2.64
C GLU A 144 -4.45 1.45 -3.36
N HIS A 145 -4.48 1.38 -4.69
CA HIS A 145 -3.35 0.91 -5.48
C HIS A 145 -2.13 1.85 -5.38
N GLU A 146 -2.32 3.16 -5.53
CA GLU A 146 -1.25 4.16 -5.40
C GLU A 146 -0.60 4.12 -4.01
N LEU A 147 -1.40 3.98 -2.94
CA LEU A 147 -0.90 3.85 -1.57
C LEU A 147 -0.12 2.55 -1.35
N ARG A 148 -0.56 1.44 -1.96
CA ARG A 148 0.18 0.17 -1.90
C ARG A 148 1.56 0.29 -2.54
N VAL A 149 1.65 0.97 -3.70
CA VAL A 149 2.95 1.26 -4.34
C VAL A 149 3.82 2.14 -3.44
N ALA A 150 3.26 3.18 -2.83
CA ALA A 150 3.99 4.04 -1.89
C ALA A 150 4.54 3.24 -0.70
N ARG A 151 3.75 2.31 -0.13
CA ARG A 151 4.19 1.38 0.93
C ARG A 151 5.39 0.54 0.50
N LEU A 152 5.34 -0.03 -0.69
CA LEU A 152 6.45 -0.84 -1.22
C LEU A 152 7.73 -0.01 -1.37
N ILE A 153 7.62 1.22 -1.90
CA ILE A 153 8.76 2.14 -2.00
C ILE A 153 9.31 2.44 -0.60
N GLN A 154 8.45 2.77 0.37
CA GLN A 154 8.87 3.05 1.74
C GLN A 154 9.60 1.86 2.38
N GLN A 155 9.10 0.65 2.21
CA GLN A 155 9.76 -0.57 2.70
C GLN A 155 11.14 -0.80 2.09
N THR A 156 11.40 -0.33 0.86
CA THR A 156 12.76 -0.39 0.28
C THR A 156 13.74 0.60 0.90
N LEU A 157 13.24 1.66 1.52
CA LEU A 157 14.07 2.62 2.23
C LEU A 157 14.55 2.10 3.59
N LEU A 158 13.75 1.26 4.26
CA LEU A 158 14.13 0.68 5.55
C LEU A 158 15.23 -0.38 5.39
N PRO A 159 16.07 -0.62 6.42
CA PRO A 159 17.11 -1.63 6.37
C PRO A 159 16.53 -3.02 6.07
N LYS A 160 17.06 -3.69 5.05
CA LYS A 160 16.65 -5.06 4.67
C LYS A 160 17.36 -6.12 5.50
N GLU A 161 18.57 -5.82 5.95
CA GLU A 161 19.43 -6.71 6.72
C GLU A 161 19.73 -6.09 8.08
N LEU A 162 19.70 -6.92 9.11
CA LEU A 162 20.07 -6.50 10.45
C LEU A 162 21.59 -6.52 10.62
N PRO A 163 22.18 -5.61 11.44
CA PRO A 163 23.59 -5.62 11.72
C PRO A 163 24.08 -6.94 12.33
N ALA A 164 24.99 -7.61 11.64
CA ALA A 164 25.69 -8.78 12.15
C ALA A 164 26.96 -8.33 12.89
N LEU A 165 26.87 -8.12 14.19
CA LEU A 165 27.99 -7.68 15.03
C LEU A 165 28.40 -8.80 15.98
N PRO A 166 29.69 -9.22 16.01
CA PRO A 166 30.17 -10.23 16.95
C PRO A 166 29.88 -9.85 18.41
N GLY A 167 29.19 -10.73 19.15
CA GLY A 167 28.81 -10.50 20.54
C GLY A 167 27.65 -9.55 20.76
N TRP A 168 26.90 -9.24 19.72
CA TRP A 168 25.69 -8.42 19.79
C TRP A 168 24.54 -9.08 19.06
N GLN A 169 23.34 -8.92 19.59
CA GLN A 169 22.09 -9.27 18.94
C GLN A 169 21.30 -7.99 18.67
N VAL A 170 20.88 -7.80 17.42
CA VAL A 170 20.05 -6.69 17.00
C VAL A 170 18.72 -7.25 16.53
N SER A 171 17.62 -6.72 17.03
CA SER A 171 16.28 -7.09 16.57
C SER A 171 15.47 -5.83 16.28
N THR A 172 14.55 -5.91 15.32
CA THR A 172 13.71 -4.76 14.94
C THR A 172 12.28 -5.21 14.69
N HIS A 173 11.34 -4.31 14.95
CA HIS A 173 9.96 -4.41 14.52
C HIS A 173 9.51 -3.08 13.95
N TYR A 174 8.78 -3.12 12.84
CA TYR A 174 8.18 -1.95 12.21
C TYR A 174 6.81 -2.31 11.67
N HIS A 175 5.80 -1.67 12.16
CA HIS A 175 4.42 -1.84 11.69
C HIS A 175 3.74 -0.47 11.59
N PRO A 176 3.45 0.03 10.38
CA PRO A 176 2.76 1.30 10.21
C PRO A 176 1.26 1.15 10.50
N ALA A 177 0.66 2.19 11.11
CA ALA A 177 -0.78 2.24 11.40
C ALA A 177 -1.65 2.40 10.16
N ARG A 178 -1.09 2.94 9.08
CA ARG A 178 -1.74 3.09 7.77
C ARG A 178 -0.93 2.38 6.69
N GLU A 179 -1.30 2.60 5.41
CA GLU A 179 -0.56 2.04 4.29
C GLU A 179 0.90 2.49 4.24
N VAL A 180 1.18 3.73 4.67
CA VAL A 180 2.53 4.29 4.83
C VAL A 180 2.62 5.02 6.16
N GLY A 181 3.78 4.95 6.81
CA GLY A 181 4.04 5.52 8.13
C GLY A 181 4.95 6.75 8.11
N GLY A 182 4.98 7.48 9.24
CA GLY A 182 5.93 8.54 9.55
C GLY A 182 7.21 8.02 10.20
N ASP A 183 7.11 6.90 10.89
CA ASP A 183 8.21 6.25 11.59
C ASP A 183 9.30 5.73 10.65
N PHE A 184 10.51 5.75 11.13
CA PHE A 184 11.64 5.10 10.48
C PHE A 184 12.72 4.70 11.47
N TYR A 185 13.50 3.70 11.07
CA TYR A 185 14.79 3.37 11.70
C TYR A 185 15.83 3.10 10.62
N ASP A 186 17.12 3.24 10.99
CA ASP A 186 18.20 2.98 10.06
C ASP A 186 19.47 2.52 10.78
N PHE A 187 20.33 1.81 10.05
CA PHE A 187 21.67 1.39 10.49
C PHE A 187 22.72 1.92 9.53
N LEU A 188 23.74 2.55 10.09
CA LEU A 188 24.84 3.17 9.36
C LEU A 188 26.16 2.49 9.73
N TYR A 189 26.78 1.82 8.77
CA TYR A 189 28.05 1.16 8.99
C TYR A 189 29.20 2.12 8.71
N PHE A 190 30.09 2.29 9.70
CA PHE A 190 31.29 3.09 9.55
C PHE A 190 32.50 2.20 9.22
N GLU A 191 33.48 2.76 8.48
CA GLU A 191 34.69 2.05 8.06
C GLU A 191 35.56 1.56 9.26
N ASP A 192 35.43 2.22 10.40
CA ASP A 192 36.13 1.87 11.64
C ASP A 192 35.42 0.80 12.50
N GLY A 193 34.35 0.20 11.96
CA GLY A 193 33.60 -0.87 12.59
C GLY A 193 32.51 -0.41 13.56
N ARG A 194 32.30 0.91 13.74
CA ARG A 194 31.20 1.44 14.54
C ARG A 194 29.87 1.32 13.79
N LEU A 195 28.78 1.34 14.54
CA LEU A 195 27.41 1.27 14.02
C LEU A 195 26.63 2.52 14.43
N GLY A 196 26.15 3.28 13.48
CA GLY A 196 25.13 4.30 13.70
C GLY A 196 23.72 3.68 13.74
N ILE A 197 22.91 4.12 14.66
CA ILE A 197 21.54 3.66 14.88
C ILE A 197 20.65 4.88 14.91
N VAL A 198 19.61 4.87 14.09
CA VAL A 198 18.62 5.96 13.99
C VAL A 198 17.24 5.39 14.30
N ILE A 199 16.46 6.11 15.05
CA ILE A 199 15.01 5.96 15.14
C ILE A 199 14.37 7.34 15.10
N GLY A 200 13.25 7.50 14.43
CA GLY A 200 12.56 8.77 14.35
C GLY A 200 11.12 8.60 13.93
N ASP A 201 10.32 9.58 14.28
CA ASP A 201 8.91 9.67 13.93
C ASP A 201 8.59 11.08 13.41
N VAL A 202 7.79 11.14 12.36
CA VAL A 202 7.33 12.37 11.71
C VAL A 202 5.90 12.66 12.13
N THR A 203 5.64 13.85 12.63
CA THR A 203 4.27 14.31 12.92
C THR A 203 3.37 14.18 11.69
N ASP A 204 2.07 13.93 11.93
CA ASP A 204 1.09 13.54 10.89
C ASP A 204 1.27 12.08 10.41
N LYS A 205 0.35 11.64 9.55
CA LYS A 205 0.29 10.25 9.08
C LYS A 205 0.07 10.19 7.57
N GLY A 206 0.44 9.05 6.98
CA GLY A 206 0.22 8.79 5.57
C GLY A 206 1.29 9.42 4.66
N VAL A 207 0.93 9.70 3.42
CA VAL A 207 1.89 10.10 2.37
C VAL A 207 2.75 11.33 2.71
N PRO A 208 2.21 12.42 3.28
CA PRO A 208 3.03 13.57 3.65
C PRO A 208 4.13 13.22 4.66
N ALA A 209 3.78 12.47 5.72
CA ALA A 209 4.73 12.02 6.74
C ALA A 209 5.79 11.11 6.13
N ALA A 210 5.39 10.15 5.27
CA ALA A 210 6.32 9.24 4.60
C ALA A 210 7.34 9.96 3.70
N LEU A 211 6.95 11.04 3.03
CA LEU A 211 7.87 11.86 2.20
C LEU A 211 8.87 12.62 3.06
N VAL A 212 8.42 13.23 4.15
CA VAL A 212 9.31 13.93 5.10
C VAL A 212 10.27 12.93 5.76
N MET A 213 9.78 11.76 6.15
CA MET A 213 10.60 10.66 6.67
C MET A 213 11.72 10.27 5.70
N ALA A 214 11.37 10.01 4.42
CA ALA A 214 12.34 9.60 3.40
C ALA A 214 13.42 10.66 3.17
N THR A 215 13.04 11.93 3.16
CA THR A 215 13.95 13.07 3.04
C THR A 215 14.86 13.16 4.25
N THR A 216 14.30 13.13 5.47
CA THR A 216 15.05 13.22 6.73
C THR A 216 16.07 12.10 6.86
N ARG A 217 15.64 10.85 6.60
CA ARG A 217 16.53 9.68 6.60
C ARG A 217 17.70 9.86 5.62
N SER A 218 17.43 10.35 4.41
CA SER A 218 18.48 10.54 3.38
C SER A 218 19.48 11.63 3.78
N VAL A 219 18.99 12.74 4.31
CA VAL A 219 19.82 13.85 4.80
C VAL A 219 20.67 13.38 5.99
N LEU A 220 20.10 12.60 6.91
CA LEU A 220 20.80 12.05 8.06
C LEU A 220 21.93 11.11 7.64
N ARG A 221 21.68 10.18 6.72
CA ARG A 221 22.73 9.30 6.16
C ARG A 221 23.88 10.12 5.56
N ALA A 222 23.55 11.15 4.78
CA ALA A 222 24.57 12.00 4.15
C ALA A 222 25.40 12.81 5.17
N ALA A 223 24.77 13.29 6.26
CA ALA A 223 25.46 13.99 7.34
C ALA A 223 26.38 13.05 8.14
N ALA A 224 25.89 11.88 8.52
CA ALA A 224 26.59 10.88 9.31
C ALA A 224 27.85 10.33 8.64
N LEU A 225 27.90 10.28 7.31
CA LEU A 225 29.13 9.88 6.58
C LEU A 225 30.32 10.82 6.81
N ARG A 226 30.07 12.06 7.24
CA ARG A 226 31.11 13.10 7.38
C ARG A 226 31.32 13.53 8.82
N ILE A 227 30.33 13.32 9.67
CA ILE A 227 30.30 13.78 11.07
C ILE A 227 30.00 12.56 11.94
N ILE A 228 30.81 12.33 12.96
CA ILE A 228 30.68 11.16 13.83
C ILE A 228 29.86 11.49 15.10
N SER A 229 29.99 12.73 15.59
CA SER A 229 29.30 13.18 16.79
C SER A 229 27.77 13.19 16.58
N PRO A 230 26.98 12.43 17.37
CA PRO A 230 25.53 12.40 17.22
C PRO A 230 24.88 13.77 17.32
N SER A 231 25.32 14.63 18.23
CA SER A 231 24.78 15.98 18.38
C SER A 231 25.02 16.84 17.14
N GLU A 232 26.24 16.84 16.60
CA GLU A 232 26.58 17.61 15.39
C GLU A 232 25.84 17.10 14.15
N VAL A 233 25.60 15.79 14.06
CA VAL A 233 24.78 15.22 12.98
C VAL A 233 23.36 15.76 13.04
N LEU A 234 22.71 15.73 14.22
CA LEU A 234 21.35 16.24 14.39
C LEU A 234 21.27 17.76 14.12
N GLU A 235 22.28 18.55 14.55
CA GLU A 235 22.38 19.97 14.21
C GLU A 235 22.40 20.18 12.70
N ARG A 236 23.27 19.44 12.01
CA ARG A 236 23.38 19.53 10.55
C ARG A 236 22.13 19.10 9.82
N VAL A 237 21.48 18.03 10.29
CA VAL A 237 20.20 17.56 9.72
C VAL A 237 19.13 18.62 9.91
N ASN A 238 18.99 19.16 11.13
CA ASN A 238 18.01 20.21 11.43
C ASN A 238 18.18 21.43 10.51
N GLU A 239 19.40 21.94 10.35
CA GLU A 239 19.68 23.06 9.45
C GLU A 239 19.33 22.76 8.00
N SER A 240 19.55 21.52 7.56
CA SER A 240 19.30 21.12 6.17
C SER A 240 17.83 20.94 5.86
N ILE A 241 17.00 20.46 6.81
CA ILE A 241 15.59 20.14 6.56
C ILE A 241 14.63 21.27 6.94
N CYS A 242 14.99 22.15 7.90
CA CYS A 242 14.12 23.25 8.33
C CYS A 242 13.54 24.10 7.20
N PRO A 243 14.27 24.45 6.13
CA PRO A 243 13.72 25.24 5.03
C PRO A 243 12.66 24.50 4.19
N ASP A 244 12.73 23.16 4.15
CA ASP A 244 11.99 22.32 3.20
C ASP A 244 10.81 21.59 3.85
N ILE A 245 10.70 21.60 5.17
CA ILE A 245 9.59 20.95 5.89
C ILE A 245 8.32 21.79 5.82
N PRO A 246 7.15 21.17 5.51
CA PRO A 246 5.88 21.86 5.53
C PRO A 246 5.58 22.49 6.90
N PRO A 247 4.90 23.67 6.95
CA PRO A 247 4.54 24.30 8.21
C PRO A 247 3.75 23.37 9.13
N LYS A 248 4.10 23.34 10.42
CA LYS A 248 3.54 22.48 11.47
C LYS A 248 4.01 21.04 11.48
N MET A 249 4.80 20.60 10.52
CA MET A 249 5.46 19.29 10.59
C MET A 249 6.82 19.42 11.28
N PHE A 250 7.18 18.40 12.03
CA PHE A 250 8.51 18.25 12.65
C PHE A 250 8.80 16.76 12.82
N ILE A 251 10.03 16.44 13.14
CA ILE A 251 10.47 15.05 13.29
C ILE A 251 11.08 14.88 14.68
N THR A 252 10.58 13.92 15.45
CA THR A 252 11.31 13.43 16.61
C THR A 252 12.36 12.44 16.14
N CYS A 253 13.58 12.55 16.63
CA CYS A 253 14.65 11.68 16.16
C CYS A 253 15.69 11.43 17.26
N LEU A 254 16.11 10.18 17.39
CA LEU A 254 17.26 9.81 18.18
C LEU A 254 18.32 9.23 17.27
N TYR A 255 19.54 9.71 17.40
CA TYR A 255 20.70 9.18 16.71
C TYR A 255 21.77 8.73 17.71
N ALA A 256 22.26 7.50 17.54
CA ALA A 256 23.26 6.90 18.40
C ALA A 256 24.38 6.24 17.56
N VAL A 257 25.59 6.22 18.12
CA VAL A 257 26.76 5.56 17.53
C VAL A 257 27.35 4.57 18.55
N LEU A 258 27.30 3.30 18.21
CA LEU A 258 27.83 2.19 19.00
C LEU A 258 29.25 1.83 18.54
N ASP A 259 30.20 1.75 19.47
CA ASP A 259 31.43 1.01 19.31
C ASP A 259 31.20 -0.43 19.83
N PRO A 260 31.08 -1.43 18.95
CA PRO A 260 30.72 -2.78 19.35
C PRO A 260 31.85 -3.46 20.14
N THR A 261 33.08 -3.02 19.99
CA THR A 261 34.26 -3.59 20.69
C THR A 261 34.23 -3.25 22.18
N THR A 262 34.02 -1.97 22.49
CA THR A 262 34.01 -1.46 23.87
C THR A 262 32.61 -1.53 24.50
N GLY A 263 31.56 -1.47 23.70
CA GLY A 263 30.17 -1.30 24.14
C GLY A 263 29.80 0.15 24.43
N ARG A 264 30.68 1.10 24.08
CA ARG A 264 30.42 2.55 24.23
C ARG A 264 29.37 2.97 23.22
N LEU A 265 28.33 3.60 23.73
CA LEU A 265 27.24 4.18 22.94
C LEU A 265 27.21 5.69 23.17
N GLN A 266 27.46 6.47 22.13
CA GLN A 266 27.24 7.91 22.09
C GLN A 266 25.89 8.18 21.46
N TYR A 267 25.12 9.12 21.99
CA TYR A 267 23.77 9.41 21.49
C TYR A 267 23.39 10.88 21.68
N ALA A 268 22.46 11.33 20.85
CA ALA A 268 21.78 12.61 20.98
C ALA A 268 20.30 12.42 20.62
N ASN A 269 19.44 13.25 21.21
CA ASN A 269 18.00 13.13 21.07
C ASN A 269 17.39 14.47 20.63
N ALA A 270 16.61 14.43 19.57
CA ALA A 270 15.83 15.53 19.03
C ALA A 270 14.33 15.35 19.37
N GLY A 271 13.98 15.31 20.64
CA GLY A 271 12.60 15.23 21.11
C GLY A 271 11.91 13.87 20.95
N HIS A 272 12.66 12.80 20.65
CA HIS A 272 12.12 11.45 20.54
C HIS A 272 12.01 10.78 21.92
N ASP A 273 11.19 9.73 22.02
CA ASP A 273 11.03 8.95 23.24
C ASP A 273 12.37 8.43 23.77
N LEU A 274 12.52 8.48 25.10
CA LEU A 274 13.80 8.16 25.75
C LEU A 274 14.02 6.64 25.73
N PRO A 275 15.14 6.14 25.16
CA PRO A 275 15.43 4.71 25.16
C PRO A 275 15.60 4.18 26.58
N TYR A 276 15.22 2.93 26.78
CA TYR A 276 15.44 2.21 28.02
C TYR A 276 16.65 1.29 27.92
N ARG A 277 17.60 1.45 28.88
CA ARG A 277 18.68 0.51 29.13
C ARG A 277 18.28 -0.46 30.22
N ARG A 278 18.33 -1.76 29.93
CA ARG A 278 18.16 -2.85 30.91
C ARG A 278 19.54 -3.36 31.33
N TYR A 279 19.77 -3.46 32.62
CA TYR A 279 20.98 -3.97 33.23
C TYR A 279 20.63 -4.85 34.44
N LYS A 280 21.62 -5.52 35.02
CA LYS A 280 21.40 -6.49 36.14
C LYS A 280 20.73 -5.86 37.39
N GLY A 281 20.77 -4.55 37.52
CA GLY A 281 20.18 -3.83 38.65
C GLY A 281 18.81 -3.18 38.36
N GLY A 282 18.25 -3.35 37.16
CA GLY A 282 16.97 -2.77 36.79
C GLY A 282 16.96 -2.13 35.40
N VAL A 283 16.12 -1.12 35.24
CA VAL A 283 15.91 -0.39 33.99
C VAL A 283 16.19 1.10 34.21
N SER A 284 16.83 1.76 33.27
CA SER A 284 17.10 3.21 33.32
C SER A 284 16.87 3.85 31.98
N GLU A 285 16.38 5.09 31.98
CA GLU A 285 16.23 5.90 30.76
C GLU A 285 17.58 6.48 30.33
N LEU A 286 17.82 6.52 29.03
CA LEU A 286 18.96 7.23 28.42
C LEU A 286 18.53 8.66 28.09
N ARG A 287 18.80 9.59 28.99
CA ARG A 287 18.34 10.98 28.88
C ARG A 287 19.31 11.83 28.09
N ALA A 288 18.84 12.45 27.03
CA ALA A 288 19.46 13.57 26.31
C ALA A 288 18.36 14.52 25.87
N THR A 289 18.65 15.81 25.86
CA THR A 289 17.68 16.85 25.57
C THR A 289 17.93 17.48 24.21
N GLY A 290 16.85 17.81 23.50
CA GLY A 290 16.87 18.52 22.23
C GLY A 290 15.45 18.72 21.70
N MET A 291 15.28 19.76 20.89
CA MET A 291 14.00 20.05 20.22
C MET A 291 13.85 19.18 18.98
N PRO A 292 12.63 18.80 18.57
CA PRO A 292 12.39 18.09 17.33
C PRO A 292 13.05 18.76 16.13
N LEU A 293 13.49 17.96 15.17
CA LEU A 293 14.07 18.44 13.92
C LEU A 293 13.00 19.14 13.07
N GLY A 294 13.41 20.19 12.36
CA GLY A 294 12.54 20.94 11.47
C GLY A 294 11.65 21.98 12.17
N LEU A 295 11.61 21.99 13.50
CA LEU A 295 10.76 22.91 14.25
C LEU A 295 11.30 24.35 14.19
N MET A 296 12.61 24.52 14.40
CA MET A 296 13.30 25.82 14.38
C MET A 296 14.74 25.66 13.89
N PRO A 297 15.26 26.62 13.11
CA PRO A 297 16.67 26.62 12.72
C PRO A 297 17.58 26.97 13.90
N GLY A 298 18.86 26.60 13.81
CA GLY A 298 19.89 26.94 14.79
C GLY A 298 19.77 26.21 16.13
N MET A 299 19.07 25.08 16.19
CA MET A 299 18.99 24.26 17.40
C MET A 299 20.27 23.50 17.64
N SER A 300 20.66 23.38 18.92
CA SER A 300 21.76 22.53 19.40
C SER A 300 21.20 21.34 20.18
N TYR A 301 21.93 20.23 20.13
CA TYR A 301 21.54 18.95 20.73
C TYR A 301 22.57 18.49 21.75
N GLU A 302 22.08 17.97 22.87
CA GLU A 302 22.93 17.45 23.93
C GLU A 302 23.51 16.08 23.52
N GLY A 303 24.85 15.99 23.43
CA GLY A 303 25.55 14.71 23.24
C GLY A 303 25.77 14.01 24.59
N LYS A 304 25.38 12.75 24.67
CA LYS A 304 25.58 11.88 25.86
C LYS A 304 26.31 10.61 25.47
N GLU A 305 26.79 9.90 26.48
CA GLU A 305 27.36 8.57 26.28
C GLU A 305 27.03 7.63 27.44
N THR A 306 27.00 6.35 27.12
CA THR A 306 26.89 5.27 28.08
C THR A 306 27.72 4.08 27.60
N THR A 307 27.93 3.09 28.46
CA THR A 307 28.61 1.84 28.07
C THR A 307 27.73 0.67 28.46
N LEU A 308 27.44 -0.21 27.51
CA LEU A 308 26.74 -1.45 27.77
C LEU A 308 27.72 -2.52 28.20
N ALA A 309 27.48 -3.13 29.34
CA ALA A 309 28.21 -4.31 29.79
C ALA A 309 27.61 -5.57 29.10
N PRO A 310 28.39 -6.69 29.06
CA PRO A 310 27.85 -7.98 28.62
C PRO A 310 26.59 -8.37 29.40
N GLY A 311 25.54 -8.80 28.71
CA GLY A 311 24.21 -9.14 29.26
C GLY A 311 23.26 -7.95 29.37
N GLU A 312 23.67 -6.75 28.98
CA GLU A 312 22.78 -5.59 28.97
C GLU A 312 22.13 -5.35 27.59
N SER A 313 21.00 -4.68 27.61
CA SER A 313 20.25 -4.35 26.39
C SER A 313 19.73 -2.92 26.42
N ILE A 314 19.47 -2.38 25.22
CA ILE A 314 18.76 -1.12 25.03
C ILE A 314 17.56 -1.39 24.13
N LEU A 315 16.44 -0.76 24.49
CA LEU A 315 15.25 -0.64 23.65
C LEU A 315 15.13 0.81 23.18
N PHE A 316 15.08 1.01 21.87
CA PHE A 316 14.62 2.21 21.19
C PHE A 316 13.21 1.91 20.68
N TYR A 317 12.30 2.85 20.77
CA TYR A 317 10.88 2.65 20.43
C TYR A 317 10.22 3.97 20.04
N SER A 318 9.15 3.92 19.23
CA SER A 318 8.28 5.05 18.94
C SER A 318 7.07 5.07 19.89
N ASP A 319 6.40 6.21 19.95
CA ASP A 319 5.27 6.48 20.86
C ASP A 319 4.07 5.54 20.64
N GLY A 320 3.88 5.00 19.42
CA GLY A 320 2.81 4.05 19.14
C GLY A 320 2.78 2.79 20.01
N LEU A 321 3.92 2.43 20.64
CA LEU A 321 3.93 1.37 21.66
C LEU A 321 3.26 1.81 22.95
N VAL A 322 3.63 2.99 23.47
CA VAL A 322 3.20 3.47 24.79
C VAL A 322 1.86 4.20 24.76
N GLU A 323 1.50 4.77 23.63
CA GLU A 323 0.22 5.47 23.41
C GLU A 323 -0.92 4.54 22.99
N ALA A 324 -0.66 3.26 22.74
CA ALA A 324 -1.70 2.27 22.41
C ALA A 324 -2.75 2.18 23.53
N HIS A 325 -4.04 2.18 23.16
CA HIS A 325 -5.15 2.13 24.07
C HIS A 325 -5.81 0.75 24.14
N ASN A 326 -6.26 0.38 25.34
CA ASN A 326 -7.12 -0.76 25.51
C ASN A 326 -8.60 -0.41 25.24
N PRO A 327 -9.56 -1.39 25.24
CA PRO A 327 -10.98 -1.11 25.07
C PRO A 327 -11.59 -0.13 26.09
N ASN A 328 -10.96 0.05 27.25
CA ASN A 328 -11.37 1.00 28.29
C ASN A 328 -10.75 2.40 28.06
N ARG A 329 -10.01 2.61 26.98
CA ARG A 329 -9.24 3.84 26.70
C ARG A 329 -8.14 4.17 27.71
N GLU A 330 -7.56 3.16 28.32
CA GLU A 330 -6.35 3.31 29.13
C GLU A 330 -5.13 3.15 28.22
N MET A 331 -4.14 4.02 28.36
CA MET A 331 -2.89 3.91 27.61
C MET A 331 -2.02 2.78 28.14
N PHE A 332 -1.24 2.14 27.27
CA PHE A 332 -0.22 1.15 27.66
C PHE A 332 0.78 1.78 28.62
N GLY A 333 1.35 2.92 28.26
CA GLY A 333 2.07 3.87 29.10
C GLY A 333 3.50 3.45 29.47
N PHE A 334 4.33 4.45 29.73
CA PHE A 334 5.74 4.27 30.15
C PHE A 334 5.93 3.44 31.42
N PRO A 335 5.10 3.57 32.49
CA PRO A 335 5.28 2.77 33.70
C PRO A 335 5.14 1.26 33.45
N ARG A 336 4.21 0.85 32.59
CA ARG A 336 4.01 -0.56 32.22
C ARG A 336 5.18 -1.06 31.41
N LEU A 337 5.63 -0.30 30.39
CA LEU A 337 6.80 -0.64 29.58
C LEU A 337 8.03 -0.85 30.48
N MET A 338 8.28 0.06 31.43
CA MET A 338 9.42 -0.02 32.35
C MET A 338 9.34 -1.26 33.26
N THR A 339 8.13 -1.62 33.74
CA THR A 339 7.90 -2.83 34.53
C THR A 339 8.19 -4.09 33.72
N LEU A 340 7.65 -4.20 32.50
CA LEU A 340 7.86 -5.33 31.61
C LEU A 340 9.32 -5.52 31.23
N LEU A 341 10.05 -4.43 30.98
CA LEU A 341 11.50 -4.48 30.72
C LEU A 341 12.27 -5.02 31.93
N GLY A 342 11.85 -4.69 33.14
CA GLY A 342 12.44 -5.18 34.38
C GLY A 342 12.15 -6.66 34.66
N GLU A 343 10.98 -7.15 34.25
CA GLU A 343 10.54 -8.52 34.44
C GLU A 343 11.08 -9.49 33.37
N HIS A 344 11.52 -8.98 32.23
CA HIS A 344 12.02 -9.81 31.13
C HIS A 344 13.37 -10.47 31.51
N GLU A 345 13.40 -11.80 31.55
CA GLU A 345 14.57 -12.58 32.00
C GLU A 345 15.71 -12.70 30.97
N GLY A 346 15.56 -12.14 29.77
CA GLY A 346 16.60 -12.09 28.75
C GLY A 346 16.82 -13.37 27.93
N SER A 347 16.04 -14.40 28.16
CA SER A 347 16.13 -15.70 27.45
C SER A 347 15.30 -15.76 26.16
N SER A 348 14.41 -14.80 25.93
CA SER A 348 13.56 -14.70 24.75
C SER A 348 13.80 -13.36 24.02
N ASN A 349 13.34 -13.28 22.77
CA ASN A 349 13.39 -12.01 22.04
C ASN A 349 12.51 -10.96 22.74
N LEU A 350 13.14 -9.88 23.21
CA LEU A 350 12.46 -8.81 23.94
C LEU A 350 11.32 -8.18 23.12
N ILE A 351 11.49 -8.05 21.81
CA ILE A 351 10.46 -7.47 20.92
C ILE A 351 9.22 -8.36 20.89
N ASP A 352 9.37 -9.65 20.68
CA ASP A 352 8.24 -10.60 20.64
C ASP A 352 7.47 -10.59 21.96
N PHE A 353 8.22 -10.57 23.09
CA PHE A 353 7.62 -10.45 24.43
C PHE A 353 6.80 -9.15 24.56
N LEU A 354 7.32 -8.00 24.16
CA LEU A 354 6.60 -6.73 24.25
C LEU A 354 5.37 -6.68 23.34
N LEU A 355 5.46 -7.25 22.13
CA LEU A 355 4.33 -7.33 21.19
C LEU A 355 3.21 -8.24 21.74
N ASP A 356 3.56 -9.36 22.36
CA ASP A 356 2.58 -10.23 23.03
C ASP A 356 1.90 -9.50 24.18
N GLN A 357 2.64 -8.75 25.01
CA GLN A 357 2.07 -7.94 26.08
C GLN A 357 1.17 -6.82 25.56
N LEU A 358 1.56 -6.17 24.46
CA LEU A 358 0.75 -5.17 23.78
C LEU A 358 -0.56 -5.80 23.27
N ALA A 359 -0.50 -6.93 22.58
CA ALA A 359 -1.67 -7.64 22.07
C ALA A 359 -2.63 -8.08 23.18
N MET A 360 -2.10 -8.58 24.31
CA MET A 360 -2.91 -8.90 25.49
C MET A 360 -3.59 -7.67 26.11
N PHE A 361 -2.92 -6.53 26.09
CA PHE A 361 -3.44 -5.28 26.65
C PHE A 361 -4.52 -4.65 25.76
N THR A 362 -4.29 -4.58 24.47
CA THR A 362 -5.19 -3.96 23.50
C THR A 362 -6.41 -4.84 23.17
N GLY A 363 -6.26 -6.16 23.27
CA GLY A 363 -7.34 -7.12 23.05
C GLY A 363 -7.65 -7.39 21.58
N GLN A 364 -8.63 -8.29 21.35
CA GLN A 364 -9.05 -8.65 19.97
C GLN A 364 -9.78 -7.51 19.28
N GLY A 365 -9.43 -7.26 18.01
CA GLY A 365 -10.05 -6.22 17.19
C GLY A 365 -9.50 -4.83 17.42
N TRP A 366 -8.36 -4.71 18.11
CA TRP A 366 -7.65 -3.43 18.23
C TRP A 366 -7.24 -2.91 16.85
N GLU A 367 -7.59 -1.67 16.58
CA GLU A 367 -7.10 -0.95 15.42
C GLU A 367 -5.90 -0.11 15.85
N GLN A 368 -4.76 -0.34 15.23
CA GLN A 368 -3.53 0.35 15.56
C GLN A 368 -3.67 1.86 15.30
N GLU A 369 -3.43 2.66 16.35
CA GLU A 369 -3.64 4.11 16.33
C GLU A 369 -2.44 4.87 15.75
N ASP A 370 -1.21 4.38 16.00
CA ASP A 370 0.04 4.96 15.51
C ASP A 370 1.04 3.90 15.04
N ASP A 371 2.08 4.33 14.33
CA ASP A 371 3.16 3.47 13.86
C ASP A 371 3.89 2.85 15.07
N VAL A 372 4.20 1.58 15.04
CA VAL A 372 4.95 0.89 16.11
C VAL A 372 6.32 0.48 15.56
N THR A 373 7.34 1.14 16.07
CA THR A 373 8.74 0.89 15.70
C THR A 373 9.54 0.53 16.95
N LEU A 374 10.19 -0.63 16.93
CA LEU A 374 11.04 -1.11 18.02
C LEU A 374 12.41 -1.50 17.44
N VAL A 375 13.46 -1.10 18.12
CA VAL A 375 14.84 -1.53 17.82
C VAL A 375 15.50 -1.93 19.14
N THR A 376 16.04 -3.14 19.21
CA THR A 376 16.78 -3.61 20.39
C THR A 376 18.22 -3.92 20.06
N LEU A 377 19.10 -3.55 20.99
CA LEU A 377 20.51 -3.96 21.01
C LEU A 377 20.75 -4.75 22.28
N HIS A 378 21.21 -5.97 22.16
CA HIS A 378 21.62 -6.80 23.28
C HIS A 378 23.09 -7.18 23.15
N ARG A 379 23.90 -6.90 24.18
CA ARG A 379 25.29 -7.36 24.26
C ARG A 379 25.32 -8.73 24.91
N ALA A 380 25.74 -9.76 24.16
CA ALA A 380 25.79 -11.13 24.64
C ALA A 380 26.64 -11.26 25.93
N GLY A 381 26.18 -12.05 26.87
CA GLY A 381 26.90 -12.38 28.08
C GLY A 381 28.07 -13.33 27.82
N THR A 382 29.00 -13.40 28.75
CA THR A 382 30.19 -14.26 28.64
C THR A 382 29.87 -15.76 28.51
N TYR A 383 28.70 -16.18 28.95
CA TYR A 383 28.20 -17.57 28.82
C TYR A 383 27.56 -17.86 27.47
N GLU A 384 26.91 -16.89 26.85
CA GLU A 384 26.27 -17.00 25.52
C GLU A 384 27.29 -17.08 24.39
N LEU A 385 28.48 -16.46 24.57
CA LEU A 385 29.60 -16.53 23.62
C LEU A 385 30.21 -17.92 23.50
N SER A 386 30.05 -18.79 24.52
CA SER A 386 30.59 -20.17 24.48
C SER A 386 29.73 -21.11 23.63
N GLU A 387 28.44 -20.84 23.46
CA GLU A 387 27.57 -21.61 22.57
C GLU A 387 27.70 -21.21 21.11
N ILE A 388 27.93 -19.92 20.82
CA ILE A 388 28.17 -19.42 19.47
C ILE A 388 29.55 -19.82 18.94
N GLY A 389 30.58 -19.96 19.82
CA GLY A 389 31.94 -20.33 19.45
C GLY A 389 32.18 -21.82 19.19
N THR A 390 31.26 -22.71 19.61
CA THR A 390 31.42 -24.17 19.47
C THR A 390 30.92 -24.74 18.15
N LEU A 391 30.24 -23.92 17.33
CA LEU A 391 29.67 -24.35 16.04
C LEU A 391 30.62 -24.20 14.83
N HIS A 392 31.87 -23.73 15.02
CA HIS A 392 32.79 -23.48 13.90
C HIS A 392 34.13 -24.19 13.92
N LEU A 393 34.36 -25.19 14.80
CA LEU A 393 35.64 -25.92 14.83
C LEU A 393 35.50 -27.45 14.97
N THR A 394 34.76 -28.11 14.05
CA THR A 394 35.01 -29.54 13.78
C THR A 394 34.77 -29.81 12.31
N GLY A 395 35.86 -29.94 11.55
CA GLY A 395 35.75 -30.37 10.14
C GLY A 395 36.96 -29.96 9.27
N ALA A 396 38.16 -30.23 9.74
CA ALA A 396 39.33 -30.37 8.86
C ALA A 396 39.89 -31.77 9.10
N ASP A 397 39.83 -32.54 8.04
CA ASP A 397 40.73 -33.63 7.59
C ASP A 397 39.91 -34.65 6.81
N ASP A 398 40.10 -34.77 5.53
CA ASP A 398 41.01 -35.62 4.78
C ASP A 398 40.74 -35.49 3.26
N PRO A 399 41.74 -35.22 2.42
CA PRO A 399 41.54 -35.18 0.97
C PRO A 399 42.05 -36.47 0.34
N THR A 400 41.14 -37.41 0.05
CA THR A 400 41.36 -38.40 -1.04
C THR A 400 40.12 -39.24 -1.24
N ALA A 401 39.38 -38.99 -2.33
CA ALA A 401 38.75 -40.05 -3.16
C ALA A 401 38.17 -39.41 -4.43
N ASN A 402 38.79 -39.72 -5.55
CA ASN A 402 38.25 -39.53 -6.88
C ASN A 402 36.95 -40.33 -7.07
N GLY A 403 35.96 -39.69 -7.70
CA GLY A 403 34.73 -40.36 -8.14
C GLY A 403 33.92 -39.40 -8.98
N GLU A 404 34.05 -39.49 -10.30
CA GLU A 404 33.12 -38.93 -11.27
C GLU A 404 31.71 -39.52 -11.02
N GLY A 405 30.71 -38.67 -10.89
CA GLY A 405 29.32 -39.09 -10.73
C GLY A 405 28.36 -37.94 -10.89
N ASP A 406 27.55 -38.04 -11.92
CA ASP A 406 26.43 -37.23 -12.33
C ASP A 406 25.69 -36.47 -11.19
N HIS A 407 25.58 -35.16 -11.31
CA HIS A 407 24.69 -34.34 -10.50
C HIS A 407 23.25 -34.36 -11.10
N ASP A 408 22.51 -35.42 -10.89
CA ASP A 408 21.05 -35.41 -10.87
C ASP A 408 20.59 -35.56 -9.41
N GLY A 409 20.51 -34.42 -8.72
CA GLY A 409 19.90 -34.31 -7.40
C GLY A 409 18.37 -34.38 -7.51
N ASN A 410 17.83 -35.59 -7.55
CA ASN A 410 16.39 -35.89 -7.61
C ASN A 410 15.74 -35.63 -6.24
N ALA A 411 15.48 -34.37 -5.90
CA ALA A 411 14.56 -34.02 -4.83
C ALA A 411 13.15 -34.42 -5.28
N SER A 412 12.53 -35.40 -4.65
CA SER A 412 11.18 -35.86 -5.04
C SER A 412 10.15 -34.77 -4.72
N TRP A 413 9.72 -34.04 -5.75
CA TRP A 413 8.66 -33.05 -5.66
C TRP A 413 7.29 -33.76 -5.56
N ARG A 414 6.48 -33.38 -4.59
CA ARG A 414 5.07 -33.80 -4.50
C ARG A 414 4.16 -32.64 -4.93
N THR A 415 3.14 -32.92 -5.71
CA THR A 415 2.13 -31.95 -6.10
C THR A 415 1.20 -31.68 -4.91
N LEU A 416 1.03 -30.41 -4.53
CA LEU A 416 0.08 -29.94 -3.54
C LEU A 416 -1.27 -29.62 -4.17
N GLY A 417 -1.27 -29.14 -5.41
CA GLY A 417 -2.47 -28.82 -6.17
C GLY A 417 -2.15 -28.35 -7.58
N GLU A 418 -3.16 -28.45 -8.46
CA GLU A 418 -3.12 -27.96 -9.84
C GLU A 418 -4.48 -27.35 -10.19
N TRP A 419 -4.49 -26.16 -10.75
CA TRP A 419 -5.70 -25.41 -11.08
C TRP A 419 -5.60 -24.82 -12.48
N THR A 420 -6.74 -24.81 -13.18
CA THR A 420 -6.90 -24.14 -14.47
C THR A 420 -7.87 -23.00 -14.29
N ILE A 421 -7.41 -21.76 -14.47
CA ILE A 421 -8.15 -20.54 -14.17
C ILE A 421 -8.37 -19.75 -15.45
N PRO A 422 -9.63 -19.38 -15.80
CA PRO A 422 -9.93 -18.55 -16.97
C PRO A 422 -9.22 -17.19 -16.88
N SER A 423 -8.69 -16.71 -18.01
CA SER A 423 -8.01 -15.42 -18.10
C SER A 423 -9.01 -14.26 -18.13
N GLU A 424 -9.60 -13.95 -16.97
CA GLU A 424 -10.54 -12.85 -16.77
C GLU A 424 -10.05 -11.94 -15.64
N PRO A 425 -10.23 -10.61 -15.72
CA PRO A 425 -9.85 -9.69 -14.67
C PRO A 425 -10.49 -10.02 -13.32
N GLY A 426 -9.69 -10.16 -12.26
CA GLY A 426 -10.15 -10.51 -10.92
C GLY A 426 -9.95 -11.98 -10.54
N ASN A 427 -9.68 -12.86 -11.50
CA ASN A 427 -9.45 -14.29 -11.26
C ASN A 427 -8.08 -14.59 -10.65
N GLU A 428 -7.14 -13.65 -10.64
CA GLU A 428 -5.89 -13.74 -9.88
C GLU A 428 -6.12 -13.95 -8.39
N ARG A 429 -7.26 -13.50 -7.85
CA ARG A 429 -7.66 -13.72 -6.46
C ARG A 429 -8.02 -15.18 -6.17
N ILE A 430 -8.57 -15.88 -7.17
CA ILE A 430 -8.85 -17.31 -7.07
C ILE A 430 -7.53 -18.06 -6.98
N ALA A 431 -6.58 -17.77 -7.87
CA ALA A 431 -5.24 -18.34 -7.87
C ALA A 431 -4.54 -18.20 -6.52
N MET A 432 -4.53 -16.97 -5.99
CA MET A 432 -3.96 -16.65 -4.69
C MET A 432 -4.60 -17.47 -3.56
N LYS A 433 -5.93 -17.60 -3.54
CA LYS A 433 -6.67 -18.33 -2.51
C LYS A 433 -6.38 -19.84 -2.57
N GLU A 434 -6.48 -20.44 -3.75
CA GLU A 434 -6.26 -21.87 -3.94
C GLU A 434 -4.84 -22.29 -3.58
N VAL A 435 -3.82 -21.52 -4.01
CA VAL A 435 -2.43 -21.79 -3.64
C VAL A 435 -2.24 -21.62 -2.13
N ALA A 436 -2.80 -20.56 -1.51
CA ALA A 436 -2.67 -20.32 -0.07
C ALA A 436 -3.30 -21.46 0.75
N GLU A 437 -4.43 -22.02 0.33
CA GLU A 437 -5.06 -23.19 0.98
C GLU A 437 -4.21 -24.45 0.81
N ALA A 438 -3.65 -24.69 -0.38
CA ALA A 438 -2.84 -25.88 -0.65
C ALA A 438 -1.51 -25.93 0.13
N VAL A 439 -0.92 -24.76 0.44
CA VAL A 439 0.35 -24.67 1.16
C VAL A 439 0.19 -24.65 2.70
N GLN A 440 -1.02 -24.60 3.24
CA GLN A 440 -1.27 -24.62 4.69
C GLN A 440 -0.52 -25.74 5.45
N PRO A 441 -0.43 -26.99 4.92
CA PRO A 441 0.29 -28.06 5.61
C PRO A 441 1.80 -27.83 5.74
N LEU A 442 2.36 -26.83 5.04
CA LEU A 442 3.78 -26.49 5.10
C LEU A 442 4.12 -25.54 6.26
N ASN A 443 3.11 -25.02 6.98
CA ASN A 443 3.26 -24.12 8.12
C ASN A 443 4.21 -22.94 7.86
N LEU A 444 4.03 -22.27 6.71
CA LEU A 444 4.80 -21.05 6.38
C LEU A 444 4.48 -19.96 7.42
N SER A 445 5.48 -19.15 7.78
CA SER A 445 5.23 -17.97 8.61
C SER A 445 4.24 -17.01 7.91
N SER A 446 3.47 -16.25 8.70
CA SER A 446 2.46 -15.33 8.16
C SER A 446 3.04 -14.38 7.09
N LYS A 447 4.25 -13.87 7.31
CA LYS A 447 4.95 -13.01 6.36
C LYS A 447 5.26 -13.73 5.04
N ARG A 448 5.77 -14.96 5.10
CA ARG A 448 6.09 -15.75 3.90
C ARG A 448 4.84 -16.14 3.14
N LEU A 449 3.76 -16.47 3.83
CA LEU A 449 2.47 -16.75 3.21
C LEU A 449 1.90 -15.51 2.49
N GLU A 450 1.97 -14.33 3.08
CA GLU A 450 1.53 -13.09 2.43
C GLU A 450 2.43 -12.71 1.23
N ASN A 451 3.73 -12.90 1.33
CA ASN A 451 4.66 -12.72 0.21
C ASN A 451 4.32 -13.66 -0.95
N LEU A 452 4.06 -14.94 -0.65
CA LEU A 452 3.65 -15.93 -1.65
C LEU A 452 2.33 -15.54 -2.31
N LYS A 453 1.32 -15.16 -1.53
CA LYS A 453 0.02 -14.70 -2.05
C LYS A 453 0.18 -13.53 -3.02
N THR A 454 0.99 -12.53 -2.65
CA THR A 454 1.23 -11.37 -3.49
C THR A 454 1.98 -11.74 -4.76
N ALA A 455 3.02 -12.57 -4.67
CA ALA A 455 3.79 -13.04 -5.82
C ALA A 455 2.93 -13.86 -6.80
N VAL A 456 2.08 -14.76 -6.28
CA VAL A 456 1.15 -15.57 -7.08
C VAL A 456 0.10 -14.69 -7.77
N ALA A 457 -0.49 -13.73 -7.05
CA ALA A 457 -1.48 -12.82 -7.64
C ALA A 457 -0.88 -12.01 -8.80
N GLU A 458 0.30 -11.42 -8.58
CA GLU A 458 1.00 -10.61 -9.58
C GLU A 458 1.45 -11.45 -10.79
N ALA A 459 2.03 -12.65 -10.56
CA ALA A 459 2.44 -13.54 -11.64
C ALA A 459 1.23 -14.04 -12.46
N THR A 460 0.11 -14.35 -11.81
CA THR A 460 -1.13 -14.78 -12.47
C THR A 460 -1.75 -13.63 -13.26
N MET A 461 -1.78 -12.42 -12.73
CA MET A 461 -2.26 -11.23 -13.44
C MET A 461 -1.41 -10.96 -14.69
N ASN A 462 -0.07 -11.04 -14.58
CA ASN A 462 0.83 -10.89 -15.72
C ASN A 462 0.59 -11.96 -16.79
N ALA A 463 0.36 -13.21 -16.40
CA ALA A 463 0.03 -14.31 -17.31
C ALA A 463 -1.32 -14.08 -18.03
N MET A 464 -2.34 -13.56 -17.33
CA MET A 464 -3.64 -13.24 -17.91
C MET A 464 -3.60 -12.03 -18.83
N GLU A 465 -2.92 -10.94 -18.42
CA GLU A 465 -2.88 -9.68 -19.16
C GLU A 465 -1.91 -9.74 -20.35
N HIS A 466 -0.68 -10.15 -20.09
CA HIS A 466 0.40 -10.09 -21.09
C HIS A 466 0.58 -11.39 -21.85
N GLY A 467 0.36 -12.53 -21.22
CA GLY A 467 0.40 -13.84 -21.85
C GLY A 467 -0.85 -14.12 -22.68
N ASN A 468 -2.00 -14.18 -22.04
CA ASN A 468 -3.27 -14.61 -22.65
C ASN A 468 -4.16 -13.47 -23.14
N HIS A 469 -3.78 -12.19 -22.93
CA HIS A 469 -4.54 -10.98 -23.31
C HIS A 469 -6.01 -11.01 -22.84
N TYR A 470 -6.24 -11.50 -21.61
CA TYR A 470 -7.57 -11.70 -21.02
C TYR A 470 -8.53 -12.51 -21.91
N SER A 471 -8.02 -13.49 -22.67
CA SER A 471 -8.85 -14.39 -23.47
C SER A 471 -9.40 -15.51 -22.59
N PRO A 472 -10.72 -15.64 -22.41
CA PRO A 472 -11.33 -16.69 -21.59
C PRO A 472 -11.03 -18.11 -22.09
N ASP A 473 -10.80 -18.27 -23.40
CA ASP A 473 -10.48 -19.53 -24.05
C ASP A 473 -9.01 -19.96 -23.86
N ALA A 474 -8.16 -19.09 -23.33
CA ALA A 474 -6.77 -19.36 -23.00
C ALA A 474 -6.58 -19.28 -21.47
N PRO A 475 -6.84 -20.34 -20.72
CA PRO A 475 -6.71 -20.32 -19.27
C PRO A 475 -5.24 -20.30 -18.83
N VAL A 476 -5.01 -19.82 -17.61
CA VAL A 476 -3.74 -19.95 -16.90
C VAL A 476 -3.75 -21.23 -16.08
N VAL A 477 -2.68 -22.03 -16.20
CA VAL A 477 -2.49 -23.24 -15.41
C VAL A 477 -1.53 -22.94 -14.27
N ILE A 478 -1.92 -23.32 -13.05
CA ILE A 478 -1.14 -23.08 -11.82
C ILE A 478 -0.88 -24.43 -11.15
N GLN A 479 0.38 -24.71 -10.82
CA GLN A 479 0.78 -25.90 -10.08
C GLN A 479 1.55 -25.49 -8.82
N ALA A 480 1.18 -26.04 -7.66
CA ALA A 480 1.95 -25.92 -6.43
C ALA A 480 2.63 -27.26 -6.13
N LEU A 481 3.93 -27.23 -5.95
CA LEU A 481 4.81 -28.37 -5.74
C LEU A 481 5.64 -28.16 -4.47
N ALA A 482 5.81 -29.19 -3.65
CA ALA A 482 6.67 -29.11 -2.47
C ALA A 482 7.67 -30.27 -2.45
N SER A 483 8.88 -29.99 -2.04
CA SER A 483 9.91 -30.95 -1.64
C SER A 483 10.15 -30.83 -0.12
N GLU A 484 11.12 -31.57 0.43
CA GLU A 484 11.54 -31.41 1.82
C GLU A 484 12.29 -30.07 2.07
N GLU A 485 12.73 -29.40 1.01
CA GLU A 485 13.60 -28.22 1.10
C GLU A 485 12.96 -26.95 0.55
N ALA A 486 12.02 -27.07 -0.40
CA ALA A 486 11.45 -25.93 -1.09
C ALA A 486 10.01 -26.14 -1.52
N LEU A 487 9.28 -25.03 -1.64
CA LEU A 487 8.01 -24.90 -2.32
C LEU A 487 8.24 -24.24 -3.68
N ALA A 488 7.65 -24.79 -4.74
CA ALA A 488 7.62 -24.18 -6.06
C ALA A 488 6.19 -23.97 -6.52
N VAL A 489 5.88 -22.77 -7.05
CA VAL A 489 4.59 -22.47 -7.70
C VAL A 489 4.86 -22.10 -9.15
N ARG A 490 4.31 -22.88 -10.08
CA ARG A 490 4.42 -22.69 -11.52
C ARG A 490 3.15 -22.07 -12.05
N ILE A 491 3.26 -20.95 -12.75
CA ILE A 491 2.14 -20.26 -13.41
C ILE A 491 2.43 -20.24 -14.90
N THR A 492 1.57 -20.93 -15.70
CA THR A 492 1.77 -21.13 -17.13
C THR A 492 0.66 -20.49 -17.93
N ASP A 493 1.00 -19.61 -18.87
CA ASP A 493 0.10 -19.04 -19.86
C ASP A 493 0.27 -19.70 -21.25
N GLN A 494 -0.70 -19.45 -22.14
CA GLN A 494 -0.73 -19.97 -23.51
C GLN A 494 -0.33 -18.89 -24.55
N GLY A 495 0.45 -17.91 -24.15
CA GLY A 495 0.83 -16.78 -25.00
C GLY A 495 1.58 -17.18 -26.25
N LYS A 496 1.05 -16.79 -27.41
CA LYS A 496 1.60 -17.07 -28.75
C LYS A 496 2.71 -16.12 -29.18
N SER A 497 3.30 -15.32 -28.32
CA SER A 497 4.25 -14.31 -28.75
C SER A 497 5.65 -14.58 -28.22
N GLY A 498 6.56 -14.84 -29.15
CA GLY A 498 8.01 -14.88 -28.91
C GLY A 498 8.62 -13.54 -28.50
N HIS A 499 7.94 -12.77 -27.66
CA HIS A 499 8.52 -11.67 -26.93
C HIS A 499 9.11 -12.23 -25.63
N LEU A 500 10.40 -12.50 -25.67
CA LEU A 500 11.22 -12.62 -24.47
C LEU A 500 10.83 -11.45 -23.57
N LEU A 501 10.31 -11.75 -22.37
CA LEU A 501 10.19 -10.72 -21.35
C LEU A 501 11.58 -10.09 -21.21
N PRO A 502 11.70 -8.75 -21.22
CA PRO A 502 12.98 -8.12 -20.99
C PRO A 502 13.53 -8.65 -19.67
N GLU A 503 14.82 -9.07 -19.66
CA GLU A 503 15.52 -9.35 -18.42
C GLU A 503 15.11 -8.30 -17.40
N ALA A 504 14.79 -8.73 -16.17
CA ALA A 504 14.43 -7.84 -15.08
C ALA A 504 15.62 -6.89 -14.80
N ARG A 505 15.71 -5.82 -15.59
CA ARG A 505 16.67 -4.74 -15.37
C ARG A 505 16.18 -3.94 -14.18
N GLU A 506 17.08 -3.59 -13.30
CA GLU A 506 16.78 -2.64 -12.24
C GLU A 506 16.12 -1.42 -12.85
N PRO A 507 14.93 -1.04 -12.39
CA PRO A 507 14.21 0.09 -12.97
C PRO A 507 15.00 1.38 -12.70
N ASP A 508 15.33 2.11 -13.76
CA ASP A 508 15.92 3.45 -13.64
C ASP A 508 14.83 4.44 -13.20
N LEU A 509 14.88 4.79 -11.92
CA LEU A 509 13.91 5.68 -11.28
C LEU A 509 13.94 7.09 -11.87
N GLU A 510 15.13 7.59 -12.29
CA GLU A 510 15.28 8.92 -12.87
C GLU A 510 14.69 9.00 -14.29
N ALA A 511 14.91 7.98 -15.11
CA ALA A 511 14.33 7.91 -16.44
C ALA A 511 12.79 7.79 -16.42
N LYS A 512 12.23 7.26 -15.32
CA LYS A 512 10.78 7.10 -15.14
C LYS A 512 10.10 8.34 -14.60
N LEU A 513 10.73 9.08 -13.70
CA LEU A 513 10.27 10.40 -13.23
C LEU A 513 10.27 11.44 -14.35
N ALA A 514 11.10 11.23 -15.38
CA ALA A 514 11.16 12.05 -16.58
C ALA A 514 10.15 11.64 -17.69
N GLU A 515 9.19 10.72 -17.41
CA GLU A 515 8.23 10.15 -18.37
C GLU A 515 8.87 9.49 -19.61
N LEU A 516 10.16 9.12 -19.53
CA LEU A 516 10.91 8.50 -20.61
C LEU A 516 10.78 6.96 -20.65
N GLN A 517 10.17 6.34 -19.64
CA GLN A 517 9.87 4.91 -19.59
C GLN A 517 8.40 4.65 -19.26
N THR A 518 7.80 3.70 -19.98
CA THR A 518 6.44 3.22 -19.69
C THR A 518 6.39 2.45 -18.36
N PRO A 519 5.22 2.37 -17.65
CA PRO A 519 5.07 1.63 -16.39
C PRO A 519 5.36 0.13 -16.45
N ARG A 520 5.74 -0.42 -17.59
CA ARG A 520 5.96 -1.85 -17.83
C ARG A 520 7.29 -2.33 -17.24
N GLY A 521 7.26 -3.43 -16.48
CA GLY A 521 8.45 -4.14 -15.96
C GLY A 521 8.60 -4.19 -14.44
N TRP A 522 7.71 -3.57 -13.67
CA TRP A 522 7.76 -3.60 -12.20
C TRP A 522 7.23 -4.89 -11.59
N GLY A 523 6.26 -5.56 -12.25
CA GLY A 523 5.66 -6.79 -11.75
C GLY A 523 6.69 -7.90 -11.51
N LEU A 524 7.57 -8.16 -12.49
CA LEU A 524 8.63 -9.18 -12.36
C LEU A 524 9.68 -8.81 -11.31
N PHE A 525 10.04 -7.53 -11.21
CA PHE A 525 10.93 -7.05 -10.15
C PHE A 525 10.30 -7.24 -8.78
N LEU A 526 9.01 -6.94 -8.62
CA LEU A 526 8.26 -7.17 -7.39
C LEU A 526 8.25 -8.64 -7.00
N ILE A 527 7.87 -9.52 -7.94
CA ILE A 527 7.83 -10.97 -7.71
C ILE A 527 9.19 -11.47 -7.24
N LYS A 528 10.29 -11.08 -7.91
CA LYS A 528 11.64 -11.51 -7.55
C LYS A 528 12.08 -11.10 -6.13
N ASN A 529 11.50 -10.02 -5.58
CA ASN A 529 11.78 -9.58 -4.20
C ASN A 529 10.86 -10.22 -3.14
N LEU A 530 9.80 -10.94 -3.55
CA LEU A 530 8.85 -11.58 -2.64
C LEU A 530 9.09 -13.07 -2.45
N VAL A 531 9.89 -13.70 -3.33
CA VAL A 531 10.25 -15.12 -3.28
C VAL A 531 11.77 -15.28 -3.20
N ASP A 532 12.24 -16.46 -2.82
CA ASP A 532 13.68 -16.69 -2.67
C ASP A 532 14.37 -16.85 -4.03
N ASP A 533 13.65 -17.40 -5.06
CA ASP A 533 14.13 -17.46 -6.44
C ASP A 533 12.96 -17.46 -7.43
N MET A 534 13.23 -17.05 -8.68
CA MET A 534 12.24 -16.98 -9.75
C MET A 534 12.87 -17.37 -11.09
N HIS A 535 12.26 -18.34 -11.75
CA HIS A 535 12.67 -18.77 -13.11
C HIS A 535 11.55 -18.50 -14.12
N VAL A 536 11.93 -18.07 -15.30
CA VAL A 536 11.00 -17.89 -16.42
C VAL A 536 11.44 -18.78 -17.57
N THR A 537 10.56 -19.69 -17.99
CA THR A 537 10.80 -20.60 -19.11
C THR A 537 9.78 -20.32 -20.20
N SER A 538 10.24 -20.14 -21.43
CA SER A 538 9.38 -19.89 -22.60
C SER A 538 9.54 -20.97 -23.63
N THR A 539 8.40 -21.48 -24.15
CA THR A 539 8.32 -22.37 -25.31
C THR A 539 7.61 -21.62 -26.46
N PRO A 540 7.56 -22.17 -27.68
CA PRO A 540 6.85 -21.53 -28.77
C PRO A 540 5.33 -21.30 -28.53
N SER A 541 4.74 -22.00 -27.57
CA SER A 541 3.29 -21.98 -27.30
C SER A 541 2.91 -21.64 -25.86
N THR A 542 3.85 -21.59 -24.93
CA THR A 542 3.57 -21.34 -23.50
C THR A 542 4.72 -20.60 -22.85
N GLN A 543 4.40 -19.81 -21.83
CA GLN A 543 5.37 -19.23 -20.92
C GLN A 543 5.05 -19.67 -19.49
N THR A 544 6.07 -20.05 -18.75
CA THR A 544 5.94 -20.48 -17.34
C THR A 544 6.81 -19.62 -16.45
N VAL A 545 6.20 -19.02 -15.44
CA VAL A 545 6.88 -18.37 -14.32
C VAL A 545 6.88 -19.34 -13.15
N GLU A 546 8.04 -19.70 -12.66
CA GLU A 546 8.23 -20.57 -11.49
C GLU A 546 8.74 -19.73 -10.33
N LEU A 547 8.01 -19.74 -9.21
CA LEU A 547 8.29 -19.05 -7.96
C LEU A 547 8.80 -20.07 -6.96
N ILE A 548 9.98 -19.85 -6.38
CA ILE A 548 10.62 -20.79 -5.45
C ILE A 548 10.75 -20.16 -4.06
N MET A 549 10.31 -20.88 -3.02
CA MET A 549 10.50 -20.52 -1.62
C MET A 549 11.14 -21.67 -0.85
N GLN A 550 12.27 -21.42 -0.19
CA GLN A 550 13.01 -22.41 0.62
C GLN A 550 12.24 -22.72 1.91
N LEU A 551 12.01 -23.99 2.23
CA LEU A 551 11.32 -24.43 3.45
C LEU A 551 12.27 -24.68 4.63
N LYS A 552 13.57 -24.93 4.39
CA LYS A 552 14.60 -25.12 5.39
C LYS A 552 15.23 -23.78 5.79
N GLY A 553 14.79 -23.25 6.89
CA GLY A 553 15.26 -22.01 7.55
C GLY A 553 14.50 -21.74 8.85
N GLU A 554 13.39 -22.44 9.10
CA GLU A 554 12.52 -22.22 10.27
C GLU A 554 12.43 -23.40 11.26
N SER A 555 13.24 -24.47 11.12
CA SER A 555 13.09 -25.68 11.93
C SER A 555 13.78 -25.65 13.31
N HIS A 556 14.16 -24.48 13.86
CA HIS A 556 14.69 -24.39 15.23
C HIS A 556 14.14 -23.21 16.03
N ALA A 557 12.83 -22.92 15.91
CA ALA A 557 12.15 -21.97 16.80
C ALA A 557 10.85 -22.52 17.41
N ASN A 558 10.76 -23.84 17.58
CA ASN A 558 9.67 -24.47 18.36
C ASN A 558 10.17 -25.76 18.99
N GLN A 559 10.96 -25.63 20.06
CA GLN A 559 11.03 -26.57 21.20
C GLN A 559 11.41 -25.79 22.45
#